data_53fa256d120ff112cd4db2f9b2355fe6
#
_entry.id   53fa256d120ff112cd4db2f9b2355fe6
#
_cell.length_a   1.000
_cell.length_b   1.000
_cell.length_c   1.000
_cell.angle_alpha   90.00
_cell.angle_beta   90.00
_cell.angle_gamma   90.00
#
_symmetry.space_group_name_H-M   'P 1'
#
loop_
_entity.id
_entity.type
_entity.pdbx_description
1 polymer ?
#
loop_
_entity_poly.entity_id
_entity_poly.type
_entity_poly.pdbx_seq_one_letter_code
_entity_poly.pdbx_strand_id
1 'polypeptide(L)'
;GGGIVELGPGTGKLAFDLLTHLPESAWPEHYTLVERSPALREQQSRRLAQLPAALRSRIIWRDTVPVTRGLLLANEVLDALCVQCFRTTVSTILPLRVAAGAQGFGFVEGGPDPALEAWWQDLTSRLELEPEPGYQSERCVDLDAALAPWTEPLEQGLALFVDYGYP
;
A
#
# COMPACT_ATOMS: atom_id res chain seq x y z
N GLY A 1 26.55 -3.05 -2.83
CA GLY A 1 25.55 -2.19 -2.24
C GLY A 1 24.28 -2.22 -3.07
N GLY A 2 23.16 -1.86 -2.45
CA GLY A 2 21.86 -1.79 -3.07
C GLY A 2 21.16 -0.49 -2.69
N GLY A 3 20.10 -0.14 -3.43
CA GLY A 3 19.23 0.99 -3.12
C GLY A 3 18.12 0.64 -2.13
N ILE A 4 17.57 1.67 -1.52
CA ILE A 4 16.29 1.58 -0.82
C ILE A 4 15.30 2.44 -1.59
N VAL A 5 14.12 1.91 -1.84
CA VAL A 5 12.97 2.64 -2.40
C VAL A 5 11.84 2.60 -1.38
N GLU A 6 11.34 3.74 -0.97
CA GLU A 6 10.22 3.88 -0.05
C GLU A 6 9.00 4.41 -0.79
N LEU A 7 7.91 3.64 -0.77
CA LEU A 7 6.61 4.05 -1.30
C LEU A 7 5.83 4.81 -0.23
N GLY A 8 5.19 5.91 -0.61
CA GLY A 8 4.34 6.68 0.28
C GLY A 8 5.06 7.12 1.55
N PRO A 9 6.22 7.78 1.48
CA PRO A 9 7.08 8.11 2.64
C PRO A 9 6.43 9.08 3.63
N GLY A 10 5.22 9.55 3.37
CA GLY A 10 4.49 10.46 4.22
C GLY A 10 5.32 11.70 4.57
N THR A 11 5.60 11.91 5.85
CA THR A 11 6.43 13.03 6.32
C THR A 11 7.95 12.78 6.20
N GLY A 12 8.39 11.64 5.63
CA GLY A 12 9.80 11.24 5.54
C GLY A 12 10.41 10.80 6.87
N LYS A 13 9.55 10.42 7.84
CA LYS A 13 10.03 10.01 9.17
C LYS A 13 10.79 8.70 9.12
N LEU A 14 10.28 7.69 8.40
CA LEU A 14 10.94 6.39 8.29
C LEU A 14 12.31 6.52 7.63
N ALA A 15 12.39 7.26 6.50
CA ALA A 15 13.67 7.54 5.85
C ALA A 15 14.67 8.21 6.79
N PHE A 16 14.24 9.22 7.54
CA PHE A 16 15.09 9.94 8.49
C PHE A 16 15.59 9.01 9.60
N ASP A 17 14.69 8.23 10.21
CA ASP A 17 15.03 7.33 11.31
C ASP A 17 15.99 6.22 10.83
N LEU A 18 15.70 5.58 9.70
CA LEU A 18 16.57 4.54 9.14
C LEU A 18 17.97 5.09 8.85
N LEU A 19 18.06 6.20 8.12
CA LEU A 19 19.36 6.79 7.74
C LEU A 19 20.15 7.31 8.94
N THR A 20 19.47 7.70 10.01
CA THR A 20 20.14 8.14 11.26
C THR A 20 20.72 6.97 12.05
N HIS A 21 20.03 5.81 12.04
CA HIS A 21 20.41 4.68 12.91
C HIS A 21 21.24 3.61 12.19
N LEU A 22 21.24 3.58 10.86
CA LEU A 22 22.08 2.65 10.11
C LEU A 22 23.56 3.00 10.28
N PRO A 23 24.43 2.01 10.56
CA PRO A 23 25.86 2.23 10.52
C PRO A 23 26.33 2.58 9.11
N GLU A 24 27.42 3.31 8.96
CA GLU A 24 27.91 3.78 7.65
C GLU A 24 28.15 2.63 6.66
N SER A 25 28.57 1.47 7.14
CA SER A 25 28.75 0.26 6.32
C SER A 25 27.46 -0.31 5.72
N ALA A 26 26.30 0.08 6.26
CA ALA A 26 24.98 -0.33 5.80
C ALA A 26 24.21 0.79 5.07
N TRP A 27 24.83 1.94 4.84
CA TRP A 27 24.17 3.00 4.10
C TRP A 27 23.85 2.56 2.68
N PRO A 28 22.62 2.83 2.19
CA PRO A 28 22.26 2.50 0.81
C PRO A 28 23.07 3.36 -0.19
N GLU A 29 23.23 2.85 -1.39
CA GLU A 29 23.78 3.66 -2.49
C GLU A 29 22.89 4.87 -2.79
N HIS A 30 21.57 4.62 -2.84
CA HIS A 30 20.55 5.64 -2.99
C HIS A 30 19.35 5.30 -2.10
N TYR A 31 18.71 6.32 -1.55
CA TYR A 31 17.41 6.23 -0.88
C TYR A 31 16.39 7.01 -1.71
N THR A 32 15.53 6.29 -2.39
CA THR A 32 14.52 6.88 -3.28
C THR A 32 13.19 6.99 -2.57
N LEU A 33 12.65 8.19 -2.49
CA LEU A 33 11.32 8.50 -1.98
C LEU A 33 10.36 8.60 -3.17
N VAL A 34 9.38 7.69 -3.25
CA VAL A 34 8.33 7.73 -4.27
C VAL A 34 7.15 8.49 -3.69
N GLU A 35 7.05 9.77 -4.05
CA GLU A 35 6.06 10.72 -3.54
C GLU A 35 5.56 11.64 -4.65
N ARG A 36 4.26 11.76 -4.80
CA ARG A 36 3.63 12.60 -5.81
C ARG A 36 3.21 13.98 -5.29
N SER A 37 2.98 14.10 -3.98
CA SER A 37 2.54 15.34 -3.37
C SER A 37 3.67 16.35 -3.22
N PRO A 38 3.63 17.52 -3.89
CA PRO A 38 4.65 18.56 -3.69
C PRO A 38 4.75 19.04 -2.24
N ALA A 39 3.63 19.09 -1.53
CA ALA A 39 3.60 19.53 -0.14
C ALA A 39 4.30 18.52 0.79
N LEU A 40 4.11 17.22 0.55
CA LEU A 40 4.83 16.18 1.30
C LEU A 40 6.32 16.16 0.95
N ARG A 41 6.69 16.32 -0.32
CA ARG A 41 8.10 16.47 -0.73
C ARG A 41 8.80 17.63 0.00
N GLU A 42 8.12 18.75 0.16
CA GLU A 42 8.67 19.88 0.90
C GLU A 42 8.88 19.54 2.38
N GLN A 43 7.93 18.87 3.02
CA GLN A 43 8.08 18.41 4.42
C GLN A 43 9.24 17.40 4.56
N GLN A 44 9.31 16.43 3.66
CA GLN A 44 10.39 15.44 3.59
C GLN A 44 11.75 16.13 3.43
N SER A 45 11.85 17.08 2.50
CA SER A 45 13.08 17.84 2.25
C SER A 45 13.56 18.60 3.51
N ARG A 46 12.64 19.27 4.21
CA ARG A 46 12.97 19.98 5.46
C ARG A 46 13.46 19.02 6.55
N ARG A 47 12.84 17.85 6.68
CA ARG A 47 13.24 16.83 7.66
C ARG A 47 14.61 16.24 7.33
N LEU A 48 14.77 15.79 6.09
CA LEU A 48 15.99 15.13 5.63
C LEU A 48 17.18 16.09 5.47
N ALA A 49 16.95 17.40 5.41
CA ALA A 49 17.99 18.41 5.48
C ALA A 49 18.80 18.37 6.78
N GLN A 50 18.28 17.75 7.84
CA GLN A 50 18.96 17.60 9.13
C GLN A 50 20.01 16.47 9.12
N LEU A 51 19.99 15.60 8.12
CA LEU A 51 20.97 14.51 7.97
C LEU A 51 22.35 15.06 7.56
N PRO A 52 23.44 14.32 7.85
CA PRO A 52 24.78 14.62 7.32
C PRO A 52 24.80 14.76 5.79
N ALA A 53 25.66 15.61 5.28
CA ALA A 53 25.75 15.87 3.83
C ALA A 53 25.98 14.60 3.00
N ALA A 54 26.78 13.67 3.49
CA ALA A 54 27.03 12.37 2.85
C ALA A 54 25.79 11.50 2.68
N LEU A 55 24.81 11.60 3.57
CA LEU A 55 23.52 10.91 3.45
C LEU A 55 22.55 11.68 2.57
N ARG A 56 22.51 13.02 2.72
CA ARG A 56 21.63 13.84 1.88
C ARG A 56 21.89 13.68 0.39
N SER A 57 23.15 13.55 -0.01
CA SER A 57 23.51 13.35 -1.42
C SER A 57 23.02 12.03 -2.02
N ARG A 58 22.58 11.08 -1.18
CA ARG A 58 22.04 9.79 -1.61
C ARG A 58 20.52 9.79 -1.75
N ILE A 59 19.83 10.87 -1.34
CA ILE A 59 18.38 10.95 -1.33
C ILE A 59 17.87 11.45 -2.67
N ILE A 60 16.90 10.73 -3.24
CA ILE A 60 16.30 11.00 -4.53
C ILE A 60 14.79 11.00 -4.41
N TRP A 61 14.07 11.94 -5.04
CA TRP A 61 12.62 11.92 -5.17
C TRP A 61 12.21 11.48 -6.58
N ARG A 62 11.19 10.64 -6.65
CA ARG A 62 10.59 10.14 -7.90
C ARG A 62 9.08 10.16 -7.81
N ASP A 63 8.41 10.13 -8.98
CA ASP A 63 6.95 9.96 -9.08
C ASP A 63 6.56 8.49 -9.21
N THR A 64 7.49 7.64 -9.62
CA THR A 64 7.31 6.20 -9.85
C THR A 64 8.52 5.43 -9.32
N VAL A 65 8.34 4.14 -9.10
CA VAL A 65 9.42 3.23 -8.69
C VAL A 65 10.42 3.11 -9.84
N PRO A 66 11.71 3.39 -9.62
CA PRO A 66 12.75 3.14 -10.63
C PRO A 66 13.12 1.65 -10.65
N VAL A 67 13.75 1.21 -11.72
CA VAL A 67 14.44 -0.08 -11.75
C VAL A 67 15.41 -0.13 -10.57
N THR A 68 15.27 -1.17 -9.74
CA THR A 68 15.89 -1.22 -8.42
C THR A 68 16.52 -2.59 -8.15
N ARG A 69 17.69 -2.55 -7.49
CA ARG A 69 18.31 -3.69 -6.82
C ARG A 69 18.51 -3.33 -5.36
N GLY A 70 17.81 -4.03 -4.46
CA GLY A 70 17.87 -3.72 -3.04
C GLY A 70 16.56 -3.93 -2.30
N LEU A 71 16.08 -2.90 -1.60
CA LEU A 71 14.91 -2.99 -0.73
C LEU A 71 13.82 -2.03 -1.21
N LEU A 72 12.63 -2.55 -1.43
CA LEU A 72 11.39 -1.79 -1.58
C LEU A 72 10.66 -1.80 -0.23
N LEU A 73 10.38 -0.63 0.31
CA LEU A 73 9.63 -0.44 1.55
C LEU A 73 8.29 0.22 1.27
N ALA A 74 7.23 -0.32 1.85
CA ALA A 74 5.89 0.26 1.80
C ALA A 74 5.25 0.10 3.18
N ASN A 75 5.07 1.19 3.90
CA ASN A 75 4.43 1.21 5.21
C ASN A 75 3.09 1.91 5.13
N GLU A 76 2.00 1.22 5.46
CA GLU A 76 0.63 1.72 5.36
C GLU A 76 0.34 2.31 3.96
N VAL A 77 0.52 1.49 2.93
CA VAL A 77 0.30 1.86 1.53
C VAL A 77 -0.79 0.99 0.91
N LEU A 78 -0.93 -0.26 1.38
CA LEU A 78 -1.92 -1.19 0.84
C LEU A 78 -3.34 -0.77 1.25
N ASP A 79 -3.52 -0.20 2.43
CA ASP A 79 -4.78 0.34 2.93
C ASP A 79 -5.33 1.51 2.09
N ALA A 80 -4.46 2.18 1.34
CA ALA A 80 -4.85 3.25 0.41
C ALA A 80 -5.28 2.75 -0.98
N LEU A 81 -5.22 1.43 -1.25
CA LEU A 81 -5.69 0.87 -2.51
C LEU A 81 -7.21 0.93 -2.63
N CYS A 82 -7.68 1.07 -3.87
CA CYS A 82 -9.12 1.04 -4.14
C CYS A 82 -9.70 -0.34 -3.85
N VAL A 83 -10.73 -0.39 -3.01
CA VAL A 83 -11.40 -1.62 -2.62
C VAL A 83 -12.86 -1.64 -3.02
N GLN A 84 -13.40 -2.84 -3.19
CA GLN A 84 -14.82 -3.11 -3.31
C GLN A 84 -15.33 -3.71 -2.01
N CYS A 85 -16.15 -2.97 -1.26
CA CYS A 85 -16.81 -3.47 -0.06
C CYS A 85 -17.96 -4.41 -0.43
N PHE A 86 -18.19 -5.41 0.42
CA PHE A 86 -19.27 -6.37 0.24
C PHE A 86 -19.87 -6.83 1.58
N ARG A 87 -21.05 -7.45 1.50
CA ARG A 87 -21.72 -8.12 2.63
C ARG A 87 -22.19 -9.50 2.22
N THR A 88 -22.00 -10.49 3.10
CA THR A 88 -22.57 -11.84 2.94
C THR A 88 -24.05 -11.84 3.25
N THR A 89 -24.81 -12.66 2.52
CA THR A 89 -26.20 -13.01 2.81
C THR A 89 -26.32 -14.50 3.11
N VAL A 90 -27.52 -15.02 3.30
CA VAL A 90 -27.74 -16.46 3.51
C VAL A 90 -27.33 -17.29 2.27
N SER A 91 -27.40 -16.73 1.06
CA SER A 91 -27.23 -17.49 -0.18
C SER A 91 -26.14 -16.95 -1.12
N THR A 92 -25.68 -15.72 -0.92
CA THR A 92 -24.73 -15.06 -1.81
C THR A 92 -24.01 -13.90 -1.11
N ILE A 93 -23.24 -13.14 -1.86
CA ILE A 93 -22.66 -11.88 -1.41
C ILE A 93 -23.12 -10.72 -2.29
N LEU A 94 -23.27 -9.55 -1.71
CA LEU A 94 -23.67 -8.33 -2.40
C LEU A 94 -22.64 -7.23 -2.25
N PRO A 95 -22.35 -6.47 -3.31
CA PRO A 95 -21.47 -5.32 -3.19
C PRO A 95 -22.15 -4.24 -2.33
N LEU A 96 -21.36 -3.57 -1.49
CA LEU A 96 -21.77 -2.38 -0.77
C LEU A 96 -21.37 -1.13 -1.53
N ARG A 97 -22.29 -0.19 -1.60
CA ARG A 97 -22.07 1.13 -2.23
C ARG A 97 -22.36 2.22 -1.23
N VAL A 98 -21.70 3.36 -1.35
CA VAL A 98 -21.99 4.53 -0.54
C VAL A 98 -23.12 5.32 -1.18
N ALA A 99 -24.16 5.62 -0.41
CA ALA A 99 -25.26 6.47 -0.82
C ALA A 99 -25.45 7.62 0.18
N ALA A 100 -25.90 8.78 -0.34
CA ALA A 100 -26.29 9.90 0.50
C ALA A 100 -27.74 9.72 0.97
N GLY A 101 -27.98 9.89 2.26
CA GLY A 101 -29.29 9.86 2.90
C GLY A 101 -29.53 11.07 3.80
N ALA A 102 -30.70 11.13 4.43
CA ALA A 102 -31.06 12.23 5.30
C ALA A 102 -30.13 12.40 6.53
N GLN A 103 -29.43 11.36 6.92
CA GLN A 103 -28.49 11.34 8.06
C GLN A 103 -27.02 11.36 7.63
N GLY A 104 -26.72 11.63 6.35
CA GLY A 104 -25.38 11.61 5.81
C GLY A 104 -25.11 10.43 4.86
N PHE A 105 -23.87 10.04 4.72
CA PHE A 105 -23.47 8.90 3.91
C PHE A 105 -23.62 7.59 4.66
N GLY A 106 -24.06 6.55 3.93
CA GLY A 106 -24.19 5.20 4.49
C GLY A 106 -23.98 4.15 3.41
N PHE A 107 -23.76 2.90 3.83
CA PHE A 107 -23.70 1.77 2.92
C PHE A 107 -25.10 1.31 2.51
N VAL A 108 -25.26 1.03 1.23
CA VAL A 108 -26.45 0.37 0.66
C VAL A 108 -26.00 -0.84 -0.13
N GLU A 109 -26.83 -1.89 -0.14
CA GLU A 109 -26.56 -3.07 -0.96
C GLU A 109 -26.77 -2.75 -2.44
N GLY A 110 -25.80 -3.14 -3.27
CA GLY A 110 -25.93 -3.12 -4.71
C GLY A 110 -26.66 -4.34 -5.25
N GLY A 111 -26.91 -4.35 -6.56
CA GLY A 111 -27.43 -5.54 -7.24
C GLY A 111 -26.38 -6.66 -7.30
N PRO A 112 -26.80 -7.89 -7.71
CA PRO A 112 -25.89 -9.02 -7.90
C PRO A 112 -24.69 -8.66 -8.77
N ASP A 113 -23.51 -9.15 -8.37
CA ASP A 113 -22.25 -8.95 -9.09
C ASP A 113 -21.60 -10.34 -9.29
N PRO A 114 -21.74 -10.92 -10.50
CA PRO A 114 -21.22 -12.25 -10.78
C PRO A 114 -19.71 -12.39 -10.62
N ALA A 115 -18.94 -11.31 -10.87
CA ALA A 115 -17.49 -11.33 -10.71
C ALA A 115 -17.08 -11.32 -9.22
N LEU A 116 -17.83 -10.60 -8.39
CA LEU A 116 -17.65 -10.61 -6.94
C LEU A 116 -18.03 -11.99 -6.38
N GLU A 117 -19.14 -12.57 -6.83
CA GLU A 117 -19.61 -13.88 -6.40
C GLU A 117 -18.64 -15.00 -6.77
N ALA A 118 -18.14 -15.03 -8.01
CA ALA A 118 -17.16 -16.02 -8.45
C ALA A 118 -15.84 -15.93 -7.64
N TRP A 119 -15.35 -14.72 -7.40
CA TRP A 119 -14.17 -14.50 -6.56
C TRP A 119 -14.40 -15.02 -5.13
N TRP A 120 -15.56 -14.75 -4.56
CA TRP A 120 -15.89 -15.18 -3.21
C TRP A 120 -15.98 -16.69 -3.08
N GLN A 121 -16.61 -17.37 -4.04
CA GLN A 121 -16.69 -18.83 -4.09
C GLN A 121 -15.31 -19.47 -4.19
N ASP A 122 -14.42 -18.92 -5.03
CA ASP A 122 -13.03 -19.39 -5.13
C ASP A 122 -12.30 -19.22 -3.79
N LEU A 123 -12.39 -18.02 -3.18
CA LEU A 123 -11.73 -17.71 -1.92
C LEU A 123 -12.19 -18.61 -0.78
N THR A 124 -13.51 -18.73 -0.58
CA THR A 124 -14.08 -19.54 0.50
C THR A 124 -13.80 -21.03 0.33
N SER A 125 -13.83 -21.51 -0.91
CA SER A 125 -13.46 -22.91 -1.22
C SER A 125 -11.99 -23.21 -0.93
N ARG A 126 -11.08 -22.29 -1.27
CA ARG A 126 -9.64 -22.48 -1.05
C ARG A 126 -9.23 -22.39 0.41
N LEU A 127 -9.91 -21.56 1.19
CA LEU A 127 -9.58 -21.30 2.59
C LEU A 127 -10.49 -22.06 3.55
N GLU A 128 -11.44 -22.88 3.04
CA GLU A 128 -12.42 -23.60 3.83
C GLU A 128 -13.19 -22.68 4.82
N LEU A 129 -13.56 -21.47 4.33
CA LEU A 129 -14.25 -20.47 5.14
C LEU A 129 -15.77 -20.67 5.05
N GLU A 130 -16.45 -20.54 6.19
CA GLU A 130 -17.90 -20.52 6.32
C GLU A 130 -18.35 -19.20 6.98
N PRO A 131 -18.33 -18.08 6.25
CA PRO A 131 -18.69 -16.79 6.84
C PRO A 131 -20.18 -16.71 7.15
N GLU A 132 -20.51 -16.15 8.30
CA GLU A 132 -21.90 -15.96 8.68
C GLU A 132 -22.60 -14.91 7.80
N PRO A 133 -23.92 -15.01 7.60
CA PRO A 133 -24.70 -13.95 6.96
C PRO A 133 -24.57 -12.62 7.70
N GLY A 134 -24.38 -11.53 6.95
CA GLY A 134 -24.16 -10.20 7.51
C GLY A 134 -22.68 -9.83 7.72
N TYR A 135 -21.74 -10.74 7.49
CA TYR A 135 -20.33 -10.44 7.51
C TYR A 135 -20.01 -9.39 6.43
N GLN A 136 -19.27 -8.36 6.82
CA GLN A 136 -18.84 -7.29 5.91
C GLN A 136 -17.33 -7.28 5.80
N SER A 137 -16.84 -7.14 4.57
CA SER A 137 -15.42 -7.02 4.31
C SER A 137 -15.20 -6.26 2.99
N GLU A 138 -13.95 -6.24 2.56
CA GLU A 138 -13.54 -5.57 1.33
C GLU A 138 -12.53 -6.41 0.58
N ARG A 139 -12.41 -6.16 -0.73
CA ARG A 139 -11.35 -6.74 -1.57
C ARG A 139 -10.73 -5.68 -2.47
N CYS A 140 -9.45 -5.77 -2.72
CA CYS A 140 -8.85 -5.11 -3.87
C CYS A 140 -9.19 -5.93 -5.14
N VAL A 141 -9.88 -5.31 -6.10
CA VAL A 141 -10.43 -6.03 -7.27
C VAL A 141 -9.34 -6.60 -8.17
N ASP A 142 -8.25 -5.86 -8.31
CA ASP A 142 -7.10 -6.24 -9.15
C ASP A 142 -5.80 -5.91 -8.41
N LEU A 143 -5.52 -6.71 -7.37
CA LEU A 143 -4.35 -6.53 -6.52
C LEU A 143 -3.05 -6.66 -7.30
N ASP A 144 -2.96 -7.62 -8.23
CA ASP A 144 -1.77 -7.83 -9.03
C ASP A 144 -1.45 -6.61 -9.90
N ALA A 145 -2.44 -6.06 -10.60
CA ALA A 145 -2.26 -4.84 -11.39
C ALA A 145 -1.95 -3.61 -10.52
N ALA A 146 -2.49 -3.55 -9.29
CA ALA A 146 -2.18 -2.47 -8.35
C ALA A 146 -0.73 -2.55 -7.85
N LEU A 147 -0.21 -3.75 -7.61
CA LEU A 147 1.16 -3.98 -7.11
C LEU A 147 2.22 -3.98 -8.21
N ALA A 148 1.87 -4.37 -9.45
CA ALA A 148 2.82 -4.51 -10.57
C ALA A 148 3.71 -3.27 -10.77
N PRO A 149 3.20 -2.01 -10.79
CA PRO A 149 4.03 -0.82 -10.94
C PRO A 149 5.09 -0.63 -9.84
N TRP A 150 4.91 -1.30 -8.71
CA TRP A 150 5.84 -1.21 -7.58
C TRP A 150 6.81 -2.39 -7.54
N THR A 151 6.36 -3.58 -7.90
CA THR A 151 7.13 -4.82 -7.75
C THR A 151 7.89 -5.21 -9.02
N GLU A 152 7.35 -4.97 -10.21
CA GLU A 152 8.01 -5.29 -11.47
C GLU A 152 9.38 -4.57 -11.65
N PRO A 153 9.55 -3.31 -11.20
CA PRO A 153 10.85 -2.65 -11.29
C PRO A 153 11.93 -3.23 -10.35
N LEU A 154 11.56 -4.12 -9.40
CA LEU A 154 12.51 -4.74 -8.50
C LEU A 154 13.19 -5.94 -9.18
N GLU A 155 14.35 -5.70 -9.81
CA GLU A 155 15.11 -6.75 -10.49
C GLU A 155 15.71 -7.79 -9.53
N GLN A 156 16.13 -7.33 -8.36
CA GLN A 156 16.75 -8.18 -7.34
C GLN A 156 16.63 -7.56 -5.96
N GLY A 157 16.13 -8.29 -5.00
CA GLY A 157 16.02 -7.79 -3.63
C GLY A 157 14.80 -8.28 -2.89
N LEU A 158 14.30 -7.45 -2.00
CA LEU A 158 13.14 -7.73 -1.15
C LEU A 158 12.15 -6.58 -1.24
N ALA A 159 10.87 -6.91 -1.39
CA ALA A 159 9.76 -5.98 -1.15
C ALA A 159 9.17 -6.26 0.23
N LEU A 160 9.17 -5.26 1.09
CA LEU A 160 8.59 -5.32 2.43
C LEU A 160 7.40 -4.38 2.52
N PHE A 161 6.22 -4.98 2.64
CA PHE A 161 4.97 -4.28 2.91
C PHE A 161 4.62 -4.46 4.38
N VAL A 162 4.42 -3.36 5.07
CA VAL A 162 3.96 -3.34 6.47
C VAL A 162 2.64 -2.61 6.49
N ASP A 163 1.60 -3.34 6.86
CA ASP A 163 0.25 -2.80 6.91
C ASP A 163 -0.52 -3.46 8.05
N TYR A 164 -1.60 -2.83 8.47
CA TYR A 164 -2.46 -3.38 9.51
C TYR A 164 -3.53 -4.28 8.90
N GLY A 165 -4.12 -5.15 9.74
CA GLY A 165 -5.21 -6.02 9.38
C GLY A 165 -5.98 -6.45 10.61
N TYR A 166 -7.13 -7.07 10.39
CA TYR A 166 -7.91 -7.71 11.43
C TYR A 166 -7.60 -9.21 11.45
N PRO A 167 -7.58 -9.84 12.64
CA PRO A 167 -7.41 -11.28 12.77
C PRO A 167 -8.58 -12.06 12.17
#